data_1205a9a91db588f76f37f6942dc6ac4c
#
_entry.id   1205a9a91db588f76f37f6942dc6ac4c
#
_cell.length_a   1.000
_cell.length_b   1.000
_cell.length_c   1.000
_cell.angle_alpha   90.00
_cell.angle_beta   90.00
_cell.angle_gamma   90.00
#
_symmetry.space_group_name_H-M   'P 1'
#
loop_
_entity.id
_entity.type
_entity.pdbx_description
1 polymer ?
#
loop_
_entity_poly.entity_id
_entity_poly.type
_entity_poly.pdbx_seq_one_letter_code
_entity_poly.pdbx_strand_id
1 'polypeptide(L)'
;PRRLRSAAEGLSAEQLDTPYRPNGWTVRQVIHHLPDSHMNAYVRFKLAITEAEPTIKAYDEVRWAELDDSRKAPPEVSLSLFEALHHRWVLVLRALSDDDFNLTFKHPELGLMTLDKLLSLEAWHGRHHVAHITSLRERMGW
;
A
#
# COMPACT_ATOMS: atom_id res chain seq x y z
N PRO A 1 -6.83 -5.22 3.74
CA PRO A 1 -6.22 -6.46 3.21
C PRO A 1 -7.23 -7.39 2.54
N ARG A 2 -8.37 -7.70 3.21
CA ARG A 2 -9.37 -8.67 2.68
C ARG A 2 -9.80 -8.40 1.24
N ARG A 3 -10.08 -7.13 0.88
CA ARG A 3 -10.46 -6.76 -0.49
C ARG A 3 -9.36 -7.06 -1.52
N LEU A 4 -8.09 -6.87 -1.15
CA LEU A 4 -6.97 -7.20 -2.03
C LEU A 4 -6.88 -8.72 -2.23
N ARG A 5 -6.99 -9.50 -1.14
CA ARG A 5 -6.99 -10.96 -1.23
C ARG A 5 -8.12 -11.47 -2.11
N SER A 6 -9.35 -11.00 -1.90
CA SER A 6 -10.49 -11.37 -2.76
C SER A 6 -10.31 -10.96 -4.22
N ALA A 7 -9.70 -9.78 -4.46
CA ALA A 7 -9.43 -9.32 -5.84
C ALA A 7 -8.36 -10.17 -6.54
N ALA A 8 -7.43 -10.77 -5.80
CA ALA A 8 -6.37 -11.64 -6.33
C ALA A 8 -6.78 -13.12 -6.43
N GLU A 9 -7.88 -13.51 -5.75
CA GLU A 9 -8.29 -14.91 -5.64
C GLU A 9 -8.63 -15.53 -7.01
N GLY A 10 -8.12 -16.74 -7.26
CA GLY A 10 -8.40 -17.52 -8.47
C GLY A 10 -7.72 -17.04 -9.74
N LEU A 11 -6.88 -15.99 -9.69
CA LEU A 11 -6.16 -15.52 -10.88
C LEU A 11 -5.03 -16.49 -11.26
N SER A 12 -4.95 -16.81 -12.56
CA SER A 12 -3.84 -17.59 -13.12
C SER A 12 -2.54 -16.77 -13.18
N ALA A 13 -1.42 -17.43 -13.45
CA ALA A 13 -0.13 -16.74 -13.63
C ALA A 13 -0.20 -15.70 -14.77
N GLU A 14 -0.85 -16.03 -15.88
CA GLU A 14 -1.03 -15.13 -17.03
C GLU A 14 -1.88 -13.91 -16.67
N GLN A 15 -2.96 -14.12 -15.89
CA GLN A 15 -3.82 -13.04 -15.41
C GLN A 15 -3.08 -12.13 -14.43
N LEU A 16 -2.26 -12.70 -13.55
CA LEU A 16 -1.40 -11.93 -12.64
C LEU A 16 -0.37 -11.07 -13.39
N ASP A 17 0.12 -11.53 -14.52
CA ASP A 17 1.11 -10.82 -15.33
C ASP A 17 0.48 -9.92 -16.41
N THR A 18 -0.86 -9.77 -16.39
CA THR A 18 -1.59 -8.85 -17.27
C THR A 18 -1.57 -7.43 -16.68
N PRO A 19 -1.18 -6.40 -17.46
CA PRO A 19 -1.26 -5.00 -17.04
C PRO A 19 -2.72 -4.54 -16.85
N TYR A 20 -3.00 -3.80 -15.76
CA TYR A 20 -4.35 -3.30 -15.49
C TYR A 20 -4.83 -2.24 -16.50
N ARG A 21 -3.89 -1.61 -17.24
CA ARG A 21 -4.12 -0.68 -18.37
C ARG A 21 -2.90 -0.69 -19.29
N PRO A 22 -2.98 -0.15 -20.53
CA PRO A 22 -1.80 0.03 -21.39
C PRO A 22 -0.70 0.79 -20.67
N ASN A 23 0.53 0.26 -20.68
CA ASN A 23 1.71 0.78 -19.98
C ASN A 23 1.56 0.92 -18.45
N GLY A 24 0.58 0.26 -17.86
CA GLY A 24 0.41 0.18 -16.40
C GLY A 24 1.14 -1.02 -15.81
N TRP A 25 1.17 -1.08 -14.50
CA TRP A 25 1.66 -2.23 -13.76
C TRP A 25 0.81 -3.48 -14.01
N THR A 26 1.41 -4.64 -13.90
CA THR A 26 0.67 -5.90 -13.86
C THR A 26 -0.12 -6.03 -12.55
N VAL A 27 -1.12 -6.92 -12.54
CA VAL A 27 -1.84 -7.26 -11.30
C VAL A 27 -0.87 -7.70 -10.21
N ARG A 28 0.13 -8.50 -10.56
CA ARG A 28 1.20 -8.95 -9.65
C ARG A 28 1.94 -7.77 -9.02
N GLN A 29 2.41 -6.82 -9.82
CA GLN A 29 3.09 -5.61 -9.33
C GLN A 29 2.19 -4.78 -8.41
N VAL A 30 0.91 -4.64 -8.72
CA VAL A 30 -0.07 -3.94 -7.86
C VAL A 30 -0.21 -4.65 -6.51
N ILE A 31 -0.26 -5.99 -6.48
CA ILE A 31 -0.36 -6.77 -5.24
C ILE A 31 0.89 -6.58 -4.37
N HIS A 32 2.08 -6.56 -4.97
CA HIS A 32 3.34 -6.37 -4.23
C HIS A 32 3.54 -4.91 -3.79
N HIS A 33 3.12 -3.94 -4.60
CA HIS A 33 3.20 -2.51 -4.27
C HIS A 33 2.42 -2.12 -3.01
N LEU A 34 1.26 -2.73 -2.76
CA LEU A 34 0.43 -2.35 -1.61
C LEU A 34 1.12 -2.56 -0.24
N PRO A 35 1.71 -3.71 0.07
CA PRO A 35 2.48 -3.84 1.31
C PRO A 35 3.71 -2.94 1.36
N ASP A 36 4.40 -2.67 0.25
CA ASP A 36 5.53 -1.74 0.20
C ASP A 36 5.12 -0.33 0.59
N SER A 37 4.05 0.19 -0.01
CA SER A 37 3.51 1.52 0.30
C SER A 37 3.05 1.62 1.75
N HIS A 38 2.23 0.66 2.19
CA HIS A 38 1.69 0.68 3.56
C HIS A 38 2.77 0.43 4.64
N MET A 39 3.84 -0.28 4.32
CA MET A 39 5.00 -0.42 5.22
C MET A 39 5.73 0.91 5.38
N ASN A 40 5.95 1.64 4.30
CA ASN A 40 6.50 3.00 4.35
C ASN A 40 5.60 3.93 5.19
N ALA A 41 4.28 3.89 4.98
CA ALA A 41 3.34 4.68 5.78
C ALA A 41 3.36 4.28 7.26
N TYR A 42 3.41 3.00 7.58
CA TYR A 42 3.54 2.50 8.96
C TYR A 42 4.80 3.02 9.65
N VAL A 43 5.94 3.02 8.95
CA VAL A 43 7.19 3.59 9.47
C VAL A 43 7.03 5.09 9.72
N ARG A 44 6.43 5.83 8.78
CA ARG A 44 6.15 7.27 8.92
C ARG A 44 5.27 7.57 10.14
N PHE A 45 4.23 6.75 10.39
CA PHE A 45 3.42 6.83 11.61
C PHE A 45 4.27 6.71 12.86
N LYS A 46 5.12 5.68 12.94
CA LYS A 46 5.96 5.44 14.10
C LYS A 46 6.97 6.57 14.33
N LEU A 47 7.57 7.09 13.28
CA LEU A 47 8.48 8.23 13.37
C LEU A 47 7.76 9.46 13.92
N ALA A 48 6.59 9.82 13.37
CA ALA A 48 5.84 11.00 13.81
C ALA A 48 5.32 10.90 15.26
N ILE A 49 5.07 9.68 15.76
CA ILE A 49 4.67 9.47 17.17
C ILE A 49 5.87 9.58 18.13
N THR A 50 7.08 9.26 17.67
CA THR A 50 8.26 9.13 18.53
C THR A 50 9.25 10.27 18.41
N GLU A 51 9.12 11.13 17.40
CA GLU A 51 10.04 12.22 17.09
C GLU A 51 9.26 13.53 16.84
N ALA A 52 9.91 14.65 17.11
CA ALA A 52 9.32 15.97 16.87
C ALA A 52 9.44 16.35 15.39
N GLU A 53 8.34 16.27 14.64
CA GLU A 53 8.23 16.69 13.24
C GLU A 53 9.34 16.09 12.33
N PRO A 54 9.50 14.75 12.29
CA PRO A 54 10.58 14.12 11.54
C PRO A 54 10.45 14.39 10.04
N THR A 55 11.59 14.47 9.35
CA THR A 55 11.62 14.42 7.88
C THR A 55 11.70 12.96 7.43
N ILE A 56 10.72 12.52 6.67
CA ILE A 56 10.70 11.16 6.14
C ILE A 56 11.40 11.07 4.78
N LYS A 57 11.77 9.86 4.37
CA LYS A 57 12.29 9.60 3.04
C LYS A 57 11.17 9.15 2.11
N ALA A 58 11.07 9.77 0.92
CA ALA A 58 10.31 9.22 -0.20
C ALA A 58 11.05 8.02 -0.80
N TYR A 59 10.32 7.12 -1.42
CA TYR A 59 10.89 6.02 -2.20
C TYR A 59 10.35 6.07 -3.64
N ASP A 60 11.11 5.52 -4.57
CA ASP A 60 10.73 5.45 -5.99
C ASP A 60 9.86 4.19 -6.20
N GLU A 61 8.54 4.36 -6.14
CA GLU A 61 7.58 3.27 -6.26
C GLU A 61 7.63 2.59 -7.63
N VAL A 62 7.98 3.34 -8.67
CA VAL A 62 8.08 2.80 -10.03
C VAL A 62 9.27 1.84 -10.11
N ARG A 63 10.43 2.27 -9.58
CA ARG A 63 11.63 1.41 -9.57
C ARG A 63 11.47 0.20 -8.64
N TRP A 64 10.76 0.35 -7.52
CA TRP A 64 10.47 -0.79 -6.64
C TRP A 64 9.57 -1.82 -7.33
N ALA A 65 8.54 -1.37 -8.06
CA ALA A 65 7.67 -2.26 -8.81
C ALA A 65 8.40 -3.02 -9.94
N GLU A 66 9.58 -2.56 -10.36
CA GLU A 66 10.41 -3.23 -11.38
C GLU A 66 11.40 -4.24 -10.79
N LEU A 67 11.53 -4.34 -9.47
CA LEU A 67 12.39 -5.33 -8.83
C LEU A 67 11.85 -6.75 -9.00
N ASP A 68 12.73 -7.72 -8.92
CA ASP A 68 12.40 -9.14 -9.15
C ASP A 68 11.37 -9.70 -8.17
N ASP A 69 11.37 -9.25 -6.93
CA ASP A 69 10.36 -9.62 -5.93
C ASP A 69 8.96 -9.12 -6.30
N SER A 70 8.83 -7.89 -6.83
CA SER A 70 7.56 -7.35 -7.30
C SER A 70 7.09 -7.96 -8.62
N ARG A 71 8.02 -8.44 -9.45
CA ARG A 71 7.71 -9.00 -10.78
C ARG A 71 7.50 -10.51 -10.80
N LYS A 72 8.12 -11.24 -9.87
CA LYS A 72 8.21 -12.71 -9.96
C LYS A 72 7.75 -13.46 -8.71
N ALA A 73 7.73 -12.80 -7.54
CA ALA A 73 7.35 -13.50 -6.32
C ALA A 73 5.89 -13.97 -6.35
N PRO A 74 5.56 -15.05 -5.63
CA PRO A 74 4.18 -15.47 -5.46
C PRO A 74 3.37 -14.38 -4.73
N PRO A 75 2.16 -14.00 -5.20
CA PRO A 75 1.31 -12.99 -4.56
C PRO A 75 1.03 -13.25 -3.09
N GLU A 76 0.95 -14.52 -2.69
CA GLU A 76 0.65 -14.92 -1.31
C GLU A 76 1.64 -14.35 -0.29
N VAL A 77 2.91 -14.18 -0.66
CA VAL A 77 3.94 -13.58 0.20
C VAL A 77 3.53 -12.14 0.59
N SER A 78 3.12 -11.34 -0.39
CA SER A 78 2.70 -9.96 -0.15
C SER A 78 1.32 -9.85 0.48
N LEU A 79 0.39 -10.74 0.14
CA LEU A 79 -0.92 -10.77 0.79
C LEU A 79 -0.79 -11.05 2.29
N SER A 80 0.04 -12.03 2.67
CA SER A 80 0.30 -12.35 4.08
C SER A 80 1.04 -11.24 4.82
N LEU A 81 2.06 -10.63 4.18
CA LEU A 81 2.77 -9.46 4.72
C LEU A 81 1.79 -8.29 4.97
N PHE A 82 0.93 -7.99 4.00
CA PHE A 82 -0.04 -6.90 4.07
C PHE A 82 -1.05 -7.11 5.21
N GLU A 83 -1.53 -8.34 5.41
CA GLU A 83 -2.42 -8.69 6.51
C GLU A 83 -1.74 -8.53 7.87
N ALA A 84 -0.52 -9.05 8.03
CA ALA A 84 0.25 -8.94 9.26
C ALA A 84 0.60 -7.47 9.59
N LEU A 85 1.01 -6.69 8.58
CA LEU A 85 1.30 -5.28 8.71
C LEU A 85 0.08 -4.50 9.20
N HIS A 86 -1.08 -4.70 8.56
CA HIS A 86 -2.32 -4.03 8.94
C HIS A 86 -2.77 -4.43 10.35
N HIS A 87 -2.62 -5.69 10.73
CA HIS A 87 -2.91 -6.12 12.09
C HIS A 87 -2.10 -5.31 13.11
N ARG A 88 -0.79 -5.20 12.92
CA ARG A 88 0.08 -4.41 13.79
C ARG A 88 -0.24 -2.92 13.74
N TRP A 89 -0.53 -2.37 12.56
CA TRP A 89 -0.85 -0.96 12.42
C TRP A 89 -2.14 -0.58 13.13
N VAL A 90 -3.17 -1.42 13.04
CA VAL A 90 -4.42 -1.21 13.79
C VAL A 90 -4.19 -1.18 15.30
N LEU A 91 -3.26 -1.99 15.84
CA LEU A 91 -2.90 -1.92 17.26
C LEU A 91 -2.28 -0.55 17.63
N VAL A 92 -1.41 -0.01 16.77
CA VAL A 92 -0.86 1.35 16.97
C VAL A 92 -1.98 2.38 16.91
N LEU A 93 -2.83 2.38 15.88
CA LEU A 93 -3.91 3.34 15.70
C LEU A 93 -4.89 3.36 16.88
N ARG A 94 -5.21 2.19 17.42
CA ARG A 94 -6.13 2.06 18.58
C ARG A 94 -5.53 2.55 19.89
N ALA A 95 -4.22 2.69 19.97
CA ALA A 95 -3.54 3.20 21.16
C ALA A 95 -3.34 4.72 21.14
N LEU A 96 -3.64 5.38 20.01
CA LEU A 96 -3.54 6.83 19.86
C LEU A 96 -4.80 7.51 20.39
N SER A 97 -4.61 8.71 20.98
CA SER A 97 -5.69 9.66 21.26
C SER A 97 -6.07 10.42 19.98
N ASP A 98 -7.20 11.10 19.99
CA ASP A 98 -7.63 11.94 18.86
C ASP A 98 -6.61 13.06 18.57
N ASP A 99 -5.97 13.61 19.61
CA ASP A 99 -4.95 14.67 19.47
C ASP A 99 -3.67 14.15 18.77
N ASP A 100 -3.31 12.88 18.96
CA ASP A 100 -2.13 12.29 18.31
C ASP A 100 -2.24 12.28 16.78
N PHE A 101 -3.44 12.27 16.21
CA PHE A 101 -3.65 12.35 14.77
C PHE A 101 -3.27 13.71 14.17
N ASN A 102 -3.08 14.75 15.00
CA ASN A 102 -2.55 16.05 14.60
C ASN A 102 -1.03 16.10 14.56
N LEU A 103 -0.32 15.08 15.06
CA LEU A 103 1.14 14.98 14.95
C LEU A 103 1.58 15.05 13.49
N THR A 104 2.68 15.76 13.25
CA THR A 104 3.15 16.11 11.91
C THR A 104 4.49 15.48 11.59
N PHE A 105 4.72 15.31 10.29
CA PHE A 105 6.02 14.97 9.70
C PHE A 105 6.20 15.73 8.38
N LYS A 106 7.44 15.85 7.92
CA LYS A 106 7.79 16.51 6.65
C LYS A 106 7.97 15.47 5.56
N HIS A 107 7.10 15.50 4.55
CA HIS A 107 7.26 14.74 3.32
C HIS A 107 8.04 15.57 2.29
N PRO A 108 9.12 15.06 1.66
CA PRO A 108 9.94 15.86 0.76
C PRO A 108 9.19 16.44 -0.45
N GLU A 109 8.13 15.76 -0.91
CA GLU A 109 7.33 16.16 -2.07
C GLU A 109 5.99 16.81 -1.70
N LEU A 110 5.36 16.35 -0.60
CA LEU A 110 4.01 16.79 -0.19
C LEU A 110 4.03 17.85 0.91
N GLY A 111 5.22 18.19 1.42
CA GLY A 111 5.37 19.16 2.51
C GLY A 111 4.91 18.62 3.87
N LEU A 112 4.39 19.49 4.72
CA LEU A 112 3.94 19.13 6.06
C LEU A 112 2.64 18.32 5.99
N MET A 113 2.64 17.15 6.62
CA MET A 113 1.48 16.26 6.69
C MET A 113 1.16 15.87 8.13
N THR A 114 -0.12 15.74 8.44
CA THR A 114 -0.59 15.14 9.70
C THR A 114 -0.76 13.63 9.57
N LEU A 115 -0.80 12.92 10.71
CA LEU A 115 -1.13 11.48 10.74
C LEU A 115 -2.54 11.20 10.24
N ASP A 116 -3.52 12.07 10.51
CA ASP A 116 -4.89 11.97 9.98
C ASP A 116 -4.89 12.00 8.44
N LYS A 117 -4.17 12.97 7.86
CA LYS A 117 -4.05 13.08 6.40
C LYS A 117 -3.37 11.85 5.79
N LEU A 118 -2.31 11.35 6.43
CA LEU A 118 -1.63 10.12 5.95
C LEU A 118 -2.56 8.92 6.02
N LEU A 119 -3.29 8.72 7.13
CA LEU A 119 -4.24 7.62 7.27
C LEU A 119 -5.35 7.66 6.21
N SER A 120 -5.91 8.85 5.97
CA SER A 120 -6.92 9.06 4.94
C SER A 120 -6.39 8.75 3.54
N LEU A 121 -5.15 9.17 3.24
CA LEU A 121 -4.47 8.89 1.98
C LEU A 121 -4.28 7.37 1.79
N GLU A 122 -3.78 6.65 2.79
CA GLU A 122 -3.56 5.22 2.70
C GLU A 122 -4.87 4.41 2.59
N ALA A 123 -5.91 4.87 3.28
CA ALA A 123 -7.24 4.27 3.15
C ALA A 123 -7.82 4.45 1.74
N TRP A 124 -7.59 5.59 1.09
CA TRP A 124 -7.95 5.82 -0.30
C TRP A 124 -7.06 5.00 -1.25
N HIS A 125 -5.75 5.04 -1.05
CA HIS A 125 -4.73 4.36 -1.87
C HIS A 125 -4.99 2.85 -1.98
N GLY A 126 -5.23 2.18 -0.85
CA GLY A 126 -5.56 0.76 -0.87
C GLY A 126 -6.82 0.43 -1.67
N ARG A 127 -7.88 1.26 -1.57
CA ARG A 127 -9.11 1.10 -2.37
C ARG A 127 -8.87 1.34 -3.85
N HIS A 128 -8.07 2.36 -4.18
CA HIS A 128 -7.74 2.74 -5.54
C HIS A 128 -7.02 1.59 -6.28
N HIS A 129 -6.00 1.01 -5.66
CA HIS A 129 -5.27 -0.10 -6.27
C HIS A 129 -6.08 -1.40 -6.35
N VAL A 130 -6.93 -1.69 -5.38
CA VAL A 130 -7.88 -2.81 -5.49
C VAL A 130 -8.84 -2.60 -6.67
N ALA A 131 -9.30 -1.36 -6.89
CA ALA A 131 -10.17 -1.04 -8.03
C ALA A 131 -9.49 -1.27 -9.38
N HIS A 132 -8.17 -1.08 -9.50
CA HIS A 132 -7.46 -1.42 -10.74
C HIS A 132 -7.59 -2.92 -11.08
N ILE A 133 -7.46 -3.79 -10.07
CA ILE A 133 -7.57 -5.24 -10.26
C ILE A 133 -9.02 -5.63 -10.58
N THR A 134 -9.99 -5.18 -9.78
CA THR A 134 -11.39 -5.56 -9.96
C THR A 134 -11.97 -5.05 -11.28
N SER A 135 -11.66 -3.82 -11.69
CA SER A 135 -12.07 -3.27 -12.98
C SER A 135 -11.42 -4.00 -14.17
N LEU A 136 -10.17 -4.48 -14.04
CA LEU A 136 -9.56 -5.33 -15.05
C LEU A 136 -10.32 -6.66 -15.15
N ARG A 137 -10.59 -7.32 -14.02
CA ARG A 137 -11.34 -8.59 -13.98
C ARG A 137 -12.71 -8.45 -14.66
N GLU A 138 -13.45 -7.39 -14.33
CA GLU A 138 -14.76 -7.10 -14.97
C GLU A 138 -14.65 -6.95 -16.49
N ARG A 139 -13.67 -6.18 -16.98
CA ARG A 139 -13.45 -5.97 -18.42
C ARG A 139 -13.07 -7.25 -19.16
N MET A 140 -12.32 -8.13 -18.49
CA MET A 140 -11.80 -9.36 -19.10
C MET A 140 -12.71 -10.57 -18.87
N GLY A 141 -13.76 -10.45 -18.06
CA GLY A 141 -14.67 -11.53 -17.72
C GLY A 141 -14.05 -12.60 -16.80
N TRP A 142 -13.17 -12.20 -15.89
CA TRP A 142 -12.45 -13.11 -14.96
C TRP A 142 -13.14 -13.26 -13.60
#